data_7609c8d703563e6920d203d3e1b38d40
#
_entry.id   7609c8d703563e6920d203d3e1b38d40
#
_cell.length_a   1.000
_cell.length_b   1.000
_cell.length_c   1.000
_cell.angle_alpha   90.00
_cell.angle_beta   90.00
_cell.angle_gamma   90.00
#
_symmetry.space_group_name_H-M   'P 1'
#
loop_
_entity.id
_entity.type
_entity.pdbx_description
1 polymer ?
#
loop_
_entity_poly.entity_id
_entity_poly.type
_entity_poly.pdbx_seq_one_letter_code
_entity_poly.pdbx_strand_id
1 'polypeptide(L)'
;MHVQVINFRLKDITEERYGALCEDLAPAFAALPGLVSKVWLANRETGVFGGVYLWDNRQAMEHFTQTDLFTAVATHANLQDVTSHDFGILEAPTRVTRGPVEAQV
;
A
#
# COMPACT_ATOMS: atom_id res chain seq x y z
N MET A 1 5.99 4.75 -13.34
CA MET A 1 5.24 4.22 -12.18
C MET A 1 6.08 4.26 -10.91
N HIS A 2 5.43 4.27 -9.78
CA HIS A 2 6.09 4.37 -8.49
C HIS A 2 5.49 3.34 -7.53
N VAL A 3 6.34 2.64 -6.76
CA VAL A 3 5.92 1.60 -5.82
C VAL A 3 6.12 2.11 -4.40
N GLN A 4 5.14 1.89 -3.54
CA GLN A 4 5.22 2.21 -2.13
C GLN A 4 4.89 0.96 -1.31
N VAL A 5 5.71 0.66 -0.32
CA VAL A 5 5.50 -0.46 0.60
C VAL A 5 5.29 0.10 1.99
N ILE A 6 4.11 -0.14 2.55
CA ILE A 6 3.80 0.22 3.93
C ILE A 6 3.68 -1.07 4.73
N ASN A 7 4.43 -1.16 5.83
CA ASN A 7 4.36 -2.30 6.73
C ASN A 7 4.07 -1.84 8.16
N PHE A 8 3.46 -2.72 8.93
CA PHE A 8 3.15 -2.49 10.34
C PHE A 8 2.88 -3.82 11.04
N ARG A 9 2.73 -3.76 12.36
CA ARG A 9 2.30 -4.89 13.17
C ARG A 9 0.92 -4.58 13.75
N LEU A 10 0.14 -5.60 13.99
CA LEU A 10 -1.17 -5.46 14.63
C LEU A 10 -0.99 -5.33 16.15
N LYS A 11 -1.84 -4.52 16.77
CA LYS A 11 -1.87 -4.31 18.22
C LYS A 11 -3.31 -4.37 18.70
N ASP A 12 -3.59 -5.30 19.62
CA ASP A 12 -4.91 -5.42 20.27
C ASP A 12 -6.07 -5.58 19.28
N ILE A 13 -5.81 -6.23 18.14
CA ILE A 13 -6.82 -6.57 17.14
C ILE A 13 -6.46 -7.93 16.55
N THR A 14 -7.47 -8.77 16.32
CA THR A 14 -7.27 -10.06 15.68
C THR A 14 -7.08 -9.90 14.17
N GLU A 15 -6.42 -10.86 13.52
CA GLU A 15 -6.29 -10.87 12.06
C GLU A 15 -7.65 -10.86 11.37
N GLU A 16 -8.62 -11.59 11.93
CA GLU A 16 -9.96 -11.65 11.38
C GLU A 16 -10.64 -10.28 11.36
N ARG A 17 -10.56 -9.55 12.46
CA ARG A 17 -11.11 -8.19 12.54
C ARG A 17 -10.35 -7.21 11.65
N TYR A 18 -9.04 -7.36 11.59
CA TYR A 18 -8.21 -6.56 10.69
C TYR A 18 -8.59 -6.81 9.23
N GLY A 19 -8.78 -8.08 8.84
CA GLY A 19 -9.21 -8.43 7.49
C GLY A 19 -10.55 -7.81 7.12
N ALA A 20 -11.52 -7.83 8.04
CA ALA A 20 -12.81 -7.19 7.83
C ALA A 20 -12.66 -5.67 7.65
N LEU A 21 -11.80 -5.04 8.45
CA LEU A 21 -11.49 -3.61 8.32
C LEU A 21 -10.90 -3.29 6.95
N CYS A 22 -9.97 -4.12 6.46
CA CYS A 22 -9.37 -3.96 5.15
C CYS A 22 -10.41 -4.04 4.03
N GLU A 23 -11.33 -5.01 4.11
CA GLU A 23 -12.41 -5.13 3.13
C GLU A 23 -13.30 -3.90 3.12
N ASP A 24 -13.61 -3.36 4.29
CA ASP A 24 -14.44 -2.14 4.41
C ASP A 24 -13.73 -0.91 3.83
N LEU A 25 -12.40 -0.83 3.97
CA LEU A 25 -11.62 0.31 3.50
C LEU A 25 -11.20 0.20 2.03
N ALA A 26 -11.20 -0.99 1.46
CA ALA A 26 -10.71 -1.22 0.09
C ALA A 26 -11.34 -0.27 -0.95
N PRO A 27 -12.66 0.01 -0.94
CA PRO A 27 -13.24 0.96 -1.89
C PRO A 27 -12.66 2.38 -1.77
N ALA A 28 -12.36 2.84 -0.55
CA ALA A 28 -11.77 4.16 -0.34
C ALA A 28 -10.36 4.24 -0.94
N PHE A 29 -9.56 3.17 -0.78
CA PHE A 29 -8.25 3.10 -1.41
C PHE A 29 -8.37 3.04 -2.93
N ALA A 30 -9.30 2.25 -3.46
CA ALA A 30 -9.52 2.14 -4.90
C ALA A 30 -9.88 3.48 -5.56
N ALA A 31 -10.48 4.39 -4.81
CA ALA A 31 -10.87 5.71 -5.29
C ALA A 31 -9.74 6.74 -5.25
N LEU A 32 -8.57 6.40 -4.71
CA LEU A 32 -7.45 7.34 -4.61
C LEU A 32 -6.92 7.72 -6.00
N PRO A 33 -6.74 9.02 -6.28
CA PRO A 33 -6.20 9.46 -7.56
C PRO A 33 -4.81 8.88 -7.81
N GLY A 34 -4.62 8.30 -8.98
CA GLY A 34 -3.33 7.75 -9.41
C GLY A 34 -2.97 6.39 -8.82
N LEU A 35 -3.84 5.78 -8.02
CA LEU A 35 -3.60 4.41 -7.56
C LEU A 35 -3.94 3.42 -8.68
N VAL A 36 -2.93 2.70 -9.16
CA VAL A 36 -3.10 1.66 -10.17
C VAL A 36 -3.60 0.37 -9.52
N SER A 37 -2.94 -0.04 -8.44
CA SER A 37 -3.33 -1.24 -7.70
C SER A 37 -2.75 -1.20 -6.29
N LYS A 38 -3.33 -1.99 -5.42
CA LYS A 38 -2.80 -2.24 -4.07
C LYS A 38 -2.90 -3.72 -3.77
N VAL A 39 -1.78 -4.29 -3.30
CA VAL A 39 -1.76 -5.66 -2.77
C VAL A 39 -1.71 -5.54 -1.25
N TRP A 40 -2.64 -6.20 -0.58
CA TRP A 40 -2.72 -6.22 0.88
C TRP A 40 -1.87 -7.38 1.39
N LEU A 41 -0.96 -7.11 2.33
CA LEU A 41 0.05 -8.06 2.78
C LEU A 41 -0.26 -8.62 4.16
N ALA A 42 0.02 -9.90 4.34
CA ALA A 42 -0.11 -10.57 5.63
C ALA A 42 0.99 -11.61 5.79
N ASN A 43 1.70 -11.59 6.92
CA ASN A 43 2.64 -12.64 7.29
C ASN A 43 2.41 -13.03 8.74
N ARG A 44 1.72 -14.16 8.95
CA ARG A 44 1.38 -14.64 10.29
C ARG A 44 2.60 -15.02 11.11
N GLU A 45 3.63 -15.56 10.45
CA GLU A 45 4.83 -16.02 11.14
C GLU A 45 5.61 -14.86 11.74
N THR A 46 5.79 -13.78 10.98
CA THR A 46 6.52 -12.61 11.44
C THR A 46 5.65 -11.59 12.14
N GLY A 47 4.33 -11.67 11.96
CA GLY A 47 3.38 -10.68 12.49
C GLY A 47 3.40 -9.37 11.74
N VAL A 48 3.96 -9.33 10.53
CA VAL A 48 4.03 -8.12 9.71
C VAL A 48 2.93 -8.12 8.66
N PHE A 49 2.20 -7.03 8.59
CA PHE A 49 1.10 -6.78 7.67
C PHE A 49 1.38 -5.50 6.89
N GLY A 50 0.54 -5.15 5.95
CA GLY A 50 0.71 -3.91 5.21
C GLY A 50 0.13 -3.96 3.81
N GLY A 51 0.76 -3.20 2.91
CA GLY A 51 0.34 -3.15 1.53
C GLY A 51 1.47 -2.73 0.60
N VAL A 52 1.37 -3.22 -0.64
CA VAL A 52 2.19 -2.74 -1.75
C VAL A 52 1.30 -1.93 -2.66
N TYR A 53 1.64 -0.67 -2.81
CA TYR A 53 0.89 0.30 -3.61
C TYR A 53 1.63 0.53 -4.93
N LEU A 54 0.92 0.46 -6.04
CA LEU A 54 1.44 0.86 -7.33
C LEU A 54 0.74 2.15 -7.74
N TRP A 55 1.54 3.21 -7.93
CA TRP A 55 1.07 4.54 -8.28
C TRP A 55 1.46 4.89 -9.71
N ASP A 56 0.64 5.68 -10.40
CA ASP A 56 0.95 6.19 -11.73
C ASP A 56 2.29 6.94 -11.75
N ASN A 57 2.57 7.68 -10.69
CA ASN A 57 3.79 8.47 -10.54
C ASN A 57 4.03 8.77 -9.06
N ARG A 58 5.19 9.35 -8.77
CA ARG A 58 5.57 9.72 -7.42
C ARG A 58 4.65 10.79 -6.81
N GLN A 59 4.17 11.71 -7.62
CA GLN A 59 3.29 12.78 -7.14
C GLN A 59 1.97 12.24 -6.61
N ALA A 60 1.43 11.20 -7.26
CA ALA A 60 0.22 10.54 -6.77
C ALA A 60 0.44 9.92 -5.38
N MET A 61 1.59 9.29 -5.16
CA MET A 61 1.97 8.78 -3.85
C MET A 61 2.11 9.91 -2.82
N GLU A 62 2.81 10.98 -3.18
CA GLU A 62 2.99 12.12 -2.27
C GLU A 62 1.65 12.77 -1.91
N HIS A 63 0.72 12.85 -2.86
CA HIS A 63 -0.63 13.34 -2.59
C HIS A 63 -1.34 12.44 -1.58
N PHE A 64 -1.24 11.12 -1.74
CA PHE A 64 -1.82 10.16 -0.79
C PHE A 64 -1.32 10.40 0.63
N THR A 65 -0.02 10.67 0.81
CA THR A 65 0.56 10.90 2.15
C THR A 65 0.01 12.16 2.82
N GLN A 66 -0.68 13.02 2.10
CA GLN A 66 -1.35 14.22 2.65
C GLN A 66 -2.83 14.00 2.93
N THR A 67 -3.37 12.82 2.66
CA THR A 67 -4.79 12.53 2.87
C THR A 67 -5.09 12.11 4.30
N ASP A 68 -6.34 12.30 4.71
CA ASP A 68 -6.84 11.81 6.01
C ASP A 68 -6.76 10.28 6.08
N LEU A 69 -6.95 9.59 4.96
CA LEU A 69 -6.86 8.14 4.88
C LEU A 69 -5.46 7.65 5.26
N PHE A 70 -4.41 8.29 4.74
CA PHE A 70 -3.03 7.96 5.11
C PHE A 70 -2.78 8.24 6.59
N THR A 71 -3.22 9.39 7.07
CA THR A 71 -3.07 9.76 8.49
C THR A 71 -3.78 8.76 9.40
N ALA A 72 -4.97 8.32 9.01
CA ALA A 72 -5.71 7.31 9.76
C ALA A 72 -4.96 5.99 9.87
N VAL A 73 -4.29 5.55 8.80
CA VAL A 73 -3.45 4.35 8.83
C VAL A 73 -2.21 4.57 9.70
N ALA A 74 -1.50 5.68 9.48
CA ALA A 74 -0.23 5.96 10.15
C ALA A 74 -0.39 6.13 11.67
N THR A 75 -1.56 6.57 12.13
CA THR A 75 -1.84 6.85 13.54
C THR A 75 -2.88 5.92 14.17
N HIS A 76 -3.28 4.85 13.47
CA HIS A 76 -4.31 3.94 13.97
C HIS A 76 -3.85 3.25 15.26
N ALA A 77 -4.73 3.22 16.27
CA ALA A 77 -4.40 2.66 17.59
C ALA A 77 -4.06 1.17 17.56
N ASN A 78 -4.58 0.42 16.58
CA ASN A 78 -4.36 -1.01 16.43
C ASN A 78 -3.20 -1.35 15.48
N LEU A 79 -2.47 -0.35 14.99
CA LEU A 79 -1.30 -0.53 14.14
C LEU A 79 -0.08 0.07 14.82
N GLN A 80 1.02 -0.68 14.86
CA GLN A 80 2.27 -0.23 15.46
C GLN A 80 3.44 -0.48 14.52
N ASP A 81 4.55 0.23 14.76
CA ASP A 81 5.76 0.10 13.96
C ASP A 81 5.51 0.35 12.48
N VAL A 82 4.71 1.36 12.16
CA VAL A 82 4.36 1.70 10.78
C VAL A 82 5.59 2.25 10.07
N THR A 83 5.92 1.63 8.93
CA THR A 83 7.01 2.07 8.04
C THR A 83 6.46 2.28 6.64
N SER A 84 7.08 3.21 5.91
CA SER A 84 6.75 3.46 4.50
C SER A 84 8.03 3.65 3.73
N HIS A 85 8.20 2.85 2.68
CA HIS A 85 9.34 2.94 1.76
C HIS A 85 8.81 3.01 0.34
N ASP A 86 9.47 3.78 -0.51
CA ASP A 86 9.02 3.93 -1.89
C ASP A 86 10.19 3.80 -2.87
N PHE A 87 9.83 3.44 -4.10
CA PHE A 87 10.82 3.09 -5.13
C PHE A 87 10.29 3.46 -6.50
N GLY A 88 11.19 3.94 -7.36
CA GLY A 88 10.92 3.95 -8.79
C GLY A 88 11.03 2.53 -9.35
N ILE A 89 10.67 2.36 -10.61
CA ILE A 89 10.71 1.08 -11.31
C ILE A 89 11.81 1.12 -12.35
N LEU A 90 12.64 0.07 -12.39
CA LEU A 90 13.54 -0.18 -13.52
C LEU A 90 12.72 -0.83 -14.64
N GLU A 91 12.27 -0.04 -15.60
CA GLU A 91 11.27 -0.48 -16.58
C GLU A 91 11.74 -1.65 -17.46
N ALA A 92 12.94 -1.60 -18.00
CA ALA A 92 13.41 -2.61 -18.95
C ALA A 92 13.39 -4.03 -18.35
N PRO A 93 14.06 -4.29 -17.22
CA PRO A 93 14.00 -5.63 -16.62
C PRO A 93 12.63 -5.98 -16.07
N THR A 94 11.88 -5.00 -15.56
CA THR A 94 10.53 -5.21 -15.05
C THR A 94 9.61 -5.70 -16.15
N ARG A 95 9.72 -5.16 -17.36
CA ARG A 95 8.93 -5.59 -18.51
C ARG A 95 9.24 -7.04 -18.88
N VAL A 96 10.51 -7.42 -18.88
CA VAL A 96 10.94 -8.80 -19.20
C VAL A 96 10.31 -9.80 -18.25
N THR A 97 10.23 -9.46 -16.98
CA THR A 97 9.65 -10.31 -15.93
C THR A 97 8.14 -10.12 -15.76
N ARG A 98 7.49 -9.43 -16.71
CA ARG A 98 6.05 -9.21 -16.75
C ARG A 98 5.51 -8.37 -15.58
N GLY A 99 6.37 -7.54 -14.99
CA GLY A 99 5.95 -6.59 -13.97
C GLY A 99 5.20 -5.41 -14.58
N PRO A 100 4.54 -4.61 -13.73
CA PRO A 100 3.79 -3.44 -14.20
C PRO A 100 4.72 -2.36 -14.72
N VAL A 101 4.42 -1.85 -15.91
CA VAL A 101 5.12 -0.71 -16.52
C VAL A 101 4.09 0.17 -17.20
N GLU A 102 4.46 1.41 -17.48
CA GLU A 102 3.58 2.30 -18.22
C GLU A 102 3.28 1.75 -19.61
N ALA A 103 2.03 1.90 -20.03
CA ALA A 103 1.62 1.52 -21.37
C ALA A 103 2.36 2.38 -22.39
N GLN A 104 2.93 1.72 -23.41
CA GLN A 104 3.51 2.41 -24.55
C GLN A 104 2.40 2.68 -25.56
N VAL A 105 2.32 3.92 -25.99
CA VAL A 105 1.35 4.36 -26.99
C VAL A 105 1.98 4.32 -28.37
#